data_10acaa9d13434b6327ecd7a3b46c991c
#
_entry.id   10acaa9d13434b6327ecd7a3b46c991c
#
_cell.length_a   1.000
_cell.length_b   1.000
_cell.length_c   1.000
_cell.angle_alpha   90.00
_cell.angle_beta   90.00
_cell.angle_gamma   90.00
#
_symmetry.space_group_name_H-M   'P 1'
#
loop_
_entity.id
_entity.type
_entity.pdbx_description
1 polymer ?
#
loop_
_entity_poly.entity_id
_entity_poly.type
_entity_poly.pdbx_seq_one_letter_code
_entity_poly.pdbx_strand_id
1 'polypeptide(L)'
;TRAATGRTLLVAAAILHAALTVAVLRRIAGGDAPSAFGGLLAPDMLGGLFLGIASALFLVSSFYAVGYLKAEEKLGERAHMNTGERFTNAPERRFTACLCVFLAAMTLVTCTRHLGALWVGIEATTLASAPLIYFHRHQASLEATWKYLIICSIGIALALIGNLLLSLAFAGNGLEHANETADQLAVLQRLAQGIVPGGPAVPWLKAAFIFFLVGYGTKMGLAPLHNWLPDAHSQAPSLVSALLSGALLNCALLGILRGHQ
;
A
#
# COMPACT_ATOMS: atom_id res chain seq x y z
N THR A 1 -29.11 7.74 11.65
CA THR A 1 -28.63 8.79 10.73
C THR A 1 -27.62 8.20 9.75
N ARG A 2 -27.45 8.79 8.55
CA ARG A 2 -26.54 8.29 7.48
C ARG A 2 -25.07 8.16 7.94
N ALA A 3 -24.61 8.97 8.88
CA ALA A 3 -23.27 8.91 9.45
C ALA A 3 -23.07 7.64 10.31
N ALA A 4 -24.03 7.32 11.17
CA ALA A 4 -23.96 6.10 11.97
C ALA A 4 -23.89 4.84 11.11
N THR A 5 -24.64 4.79 10.00
CA THR A 5 -24.57 3.68 9.04
C THR A 5 -23.17 3.53 8.42
N GLY A 6 -22.51 4.65 8.08
CA GLY A 6 -21.12 4.61 7.55
C GLY A 6 -20.14 4.01 8.55
N ARG A 7 -20.23 4.41 9.83
CA ARG A 7 -19.37 3.91 10.91
C ARG A 7 -19.59 2.42 11.16
N THR A 8 -20.84 1.96 11.18
CA THR A 8 -21.14 0.53 11.35
C THR A 8 -20.68 -0.31 10.18
N LEU A 9 -20.82 0.17 8.95
CA LEU A 9 -20.31 -0.50 7.75
C LEU A 9 -18.78 -0.59 7.74
N LEU A 10 -18.07 0.44 8.18
CA LEU A 10 -16.61 0.42 8.30
C LEU A 10 -16.15 -0.68 9.25
N VAL A 11 -16.74 -0.75 10.45
CA VAL A 11 -16.39 -1.78 11.45
C VAL A 11 -16.78 -3.18 10.96
N ALA A 12 -17.96 -3.33 10.35
CA ALA A 12 -18.39 -4.61 9.80
C ALA A 12 -17.45 -5.10 8.68
N ALA A 13 -17.03 -4.19 7.78
CA ALA A 13 -16.05 -4.50 6.74
C ALA A 13 -14.68 -4.91 7.34
N ALA A 14 -14.22 -4.22 8.39
CA ALA A 14 -12.97 -4.54 9.07
C ALA A 14 -13.02 -5.92 9.76
N ILE A 15 -14.13 -6.24 10.43
CA ILE A 15 -14.33 -7.56 11.07
C ILE A 15 -14.37 -8.66 10.00
N LEU A 16 -15.13 -8.46 8.92
CA LEU A 16 -15.21 -9.42 7.82
C LEU A 16 -13.84 -9.64 7.18
N HIS A 17 -13.12 -8.56 6.90
CA HIS A 17 -11.76 -8.64 6.35
C HIS A 17 -10.82 -9.40 7.29
N ALA A 18 -10.85 -9.13 8.60
CA ALA A 18 -10.04 -9.83 9.58
C ALA A 18 -10.37 -11.33 9.64
N ALA A 19 -11.65 -11.70 9.62
CA ALA A 19 -12.08 -13.09 9.59
C ALA A 19 -11.59 -13.81 8.31
N LEU A 20 -11.72 -13.18 7.15
CA LEU A 20 -11.22 -13.72 5.88
C LEU A 20 -9.69 -13.83 5.88
N THR A 21 -8.98 -12.85 6.43
CA THR A 21 -7.52 -12.90 6.58
C THR A 21 -7.10 -14.10 7.43
N VAL A 22 -7.74 -14.33 8.57
CA VAL A 22 -7.45 -15.52 9.41
C VAL A 22 -7.72 -16.82 8.65
N ALA A 23 -8.79 -16.90 7.86
CA ALA A 23 -9.08 -18.06 7.03
C ALA A 23 -7.99 -18.29 5.97
N VAL A 24 -7.55 -17.24 5.30
CA VAL A 24 -6.45 -17.29 4.31
C VAL A 24 -5.15 -17.74 4.97
N LEU A 25 -4.78 -17.16 6.13
CA LEU A 25 -3.57 -17.54 6.86
C LEU A 25 -3.56 -19.00 7.29
N ARG A 26 -4.72 -19.53 7.74
CA ARG A 26 -4.85 -20.95 8.10
C ARG A 26 -4.65 -21.85 6.89
N ARG A 27 -5.18 -21.48 5.72
CA ARG A 27 -4.98 -22.25 4.48
C ARG A 27 -3.52 -22.24 4.04
N ILE A 28 -2.85 -21.07 4.08
CA ILE A 28 -1.41 -20.94 3.77
C ILE A 28 -0.59 -21.82 4.71
N ALA A 29 -0.87 -21.81 6.02
CA ALA A 29 -0.19 -22.63 7.00
C ALA A 29 -0.44 -24.14 6.79
N GLY A 30 -1.60 -24.51 6.24
CA GLY A 30 -1.93 -25.90 5.86
C GLY A 30 -1.34 -26.36 4.52
N GLY A 31 -0.58 -25.50 3.81
CA GLY A 31 0.01 -25.80 2.51
C GLY A 31 -0.96 -25.66 1.31
N ASP A 32 -2.20 -25.21 1.54
CA ASP A 32 -3.22 -25.00 0.53
C ASP A 32 -3.46 -23.48 0.35
N ALA A 33 -2.51 -22.80 -0.26
CA ALA A 33 -2.65 -21.37 -0.51
C ALA A 33 -3.78 -21.09 -1.51
N PRO A 34 -4.78 -20.23 -1.14
CA PRO A 34 -5.87 -19.91 -2.03
C PRO A 34 -5.38 -19.10 -3.23
N SER A 35 -5.94 -19.36 -4.41
CA SER A 35 -5.70 -18.55 -5.59
C SER A 35 -7.01 -18.07 -6.19
N ALA A 36 -7.02 -16.83 -6.71
CA ALA A 36 -8.19 -16.23 -7.37
C ALA A 36 -7.75 -15.42 -8.59
N PHE A 37 -8.70 -15.11 -9.47
CA PHE A 37 -8.48 -14.36 -10.70
C PHE A 37 -7.37 -14.94 -11.58
N GLY A 38 -7.39 -16.26 -11.82
CA GLY A 38 -6.39 -16.93 -12.66
C GLY A 38 -4.98 -16.96 -12.05
N GLY A 39 -4.85 -16.83 -10.71
CA GLY A 39 -3.56 -16.81 -10.01
C GLY A 39 -3.02 -15.41 -9.72
N LEU A 40 -3.68 -14.34 -10.18
CA LEU A 40 -3.25 -12.96 -9.89
C LEU A 40 -3.23 -12.66 -8.39
N LEU A 41 -4.21 -13.18 -7.66
CA LEU A 41 -4.28 -13.13 -6.20
C LEU A 41 -3.95 -14.52 -5.65
N ALA A 42 -2.74 -14.71 -5.20
CA ALA A 42 -2.23 -15.96 -4.64
C ALA A 42 -1.28 -15.62 -3.47
N PRO A 43 -1.82 -15.30 -2.28
CA PRO A 43 -1.00 -14.91 -1.15
C PRO A 43 -0.08 -16.05 -0.74
N ASP A 44 1.21 -15.74 -0.64
CA ASP A 44 2.27 -16.58 -0.12
C ASP A 44 2.50 -16.34 1.38
N MET A 45 3.42 -17.05 2.00
CA MET A 45 3.72 -16.89 3.43
C MET A 45 4.13 -15.44 3.77
N LEU A 46 4.97 -14.82 2.93
CA LEU A 46 5.41 -13.45 3.13
C LEU A 46 4.25 -12.46 2.97
N GLY A 47 3.49 -12.56 1.89
CA GLY A 47 2.29 -11.74 1.67
C GLY A 47 1.24 -11.92 2.76
N GLY A 48 1.07 -13.16 3.25
CA GLY A 48 0.19 -13.49 4.37
C GLY A 48 0.58 -12.78 5.66
N LEU A 49 1.88 -12.72 5.98
CA LEU A 49 2.38 -11.98 7.15
C LEU A 49 1.97 -10.49 7.07
N PHE A 50 2.25 -9.84 5.94
CA PHE A 50 1.91 -8.43 5.75
C PHE A 50 0.39 -8.19 5.69
N LEU A 51 -0.37 -9.12 5.12
CA LEU A 51 -1.84 -9.10 5.13
C LEU A 51 -2.37 -9.16 6.57
N GLY A 52 -1.81 -10.04 7.40
CA GLY A 52 -2.16 -10.15 8.83
C GLY A 52 -1.92 -8.86 9.59
N ILE A 53 -0.75 -8.23 9.41
CA ILE A 53 -0.40 -6.95 10.04
C ILE A 53 -1.38 -5.85 9.60
N ALA A 54 -1.60 -5.69 8.29
CA ALA A 54 -2.49 -4.66 7.74
C ALA A 54 -3.94 -4.86 8.23
N SER A 55 -4.42 -6.10 8.26
CA SER A 55 -5.76 -6.44 8.72
C SER A 55 -5.97 -6.16 10.21
N ALA A 56 -5.00 -6.53 11.05
CA ALA A 56 -5.06 -6.29 12.49
C ALA A 56 -5.05 -4.79 12.81
N LEU A 57 -4.15 -4.03 12.18
CA LEU A 57 -4.08 -2.58 12.35
C LEU A 57 -5.35 -1.88 11.86
N PHE A 58 -5.89 -2.31 10.71
CA PHE A 58 -7.12 -1.73 10.20
C PHE A 58 -8.31 -2.02 11.11
N LEU A 59 -8.40 -3.23 11.66
CA LEU A 59 -9.46 -3.61 12.60
C LEU A 59 -9.43 -2.70 13.84
N VAL A 60 -8.28 -2.56 14.48
CA VAL A 60 -8.12 -1.68 15.66
C VAL A 60 -8.43 -0.23 15.31
N SER A 61 -7.90 0.26 14.18
CA SER A 61 -8.15 1.62 13.69
C SER A 61 -9.63 1.87 13.38
N SER A 62 -10.37 0.86 12.90
CA SER A 62 -11.80 0.98 12.60
C SER A 62 -12.65 1.18 13.86
N PHE A 63 -12.33 0.47 14.95
CA PHE A 63 -12.98 0.70 16.25
C PHE A 63 -12.68 2.08 16.81
N TYR A 64 -11.41 2.50 16.74
CA TYR A 64 -11.02 3.84 17.16
C TYR A 64 -11.71 4.94 16.32
N ALA A 65 -11.85 4.72 15.01
CA ALA A 65 -12.50 5.65 14.08
C ALA A 65 -13.93 6.00 14.50
N VAL A 66 -14.69 5.07 15.08
CA VAL A 66 -16.06 5.34 15.55
C VAL A 66 -16.10 6.43 16.62
N GLY A 67 -15.21 6.33 17.61
CA GLY A 67 -15.09 7.34 18.67
C GLY A 67 -14.55 8.66 18.15
N TYR A 68 -13.50 8.60 17.32
CA TYR A 68 -12.86 9.75 16.71
C TYR A 68 -13.84 10.57 15.86
N LEU A 69 -14.55 9.94 14.93
CA LEU A 69 -15.51 10.62 14.05
C LEU A 69 -16.70 11.20 14.81
N LYS A 70 -17.14 10.54 15.91
CA LYS A 70 -18.18 11.13 16.79
C LYS A 70 -17.68 12.40 17.51
N ALA A 71 -16.44 12.42 17.93
CA ALA A 71 -15.85 13.59 18.56
C ALA A 71 -15.69 14.74 17.54
N GLU A 72 -15.20 14.42 16.34
CA GLU A 72 -15.05 15.39 15.24
C GLU A 72 -16.38 16.00 14.79
N GLU A 73 -17.45 15.20 14.71
CA GLU A 73 -18.79 15.69 14.35
C GLU A 73 -19.32 16.76 15.34
N LYS A 74 -18.98 16.62 16.63
CA LYS A 74 -19.40 17.57 17.69
C LYS A 74 -18.62 18.88 17.65
N LEU A 75 -17.39 18.88 17.13
CA LEU A 75 -16.50 20.04 17.20
C LEU A 75 -16.78 21.08 16.10
N GLY A 76 -17.43 20.69 14.99
CA GLY A 76 -17.83 21.59 13.92
C GLY A 76 -16.65 22.34 13.28
N GLU A 77 -16.82 23.65 13.03
CA GLU A 77 -15.80 24.54 12.48
C GLU A 77 -14.71 24.81 13.53
N ARG A 78 -13.45 24.73 13.13
CA ARG A 78 -12.27 24.94 13.98
C ARG A 78 -11.36 26.00 13.42
N ALA A 79 -10.55 26.60 14.31
CA ALA A 79 -9.41 27.42 13.94
C ALA A 79 -8.12 26.62 14.11
N HIS A 80 -7.25 26.69 13.11
CA HIS A 80 -5.92 26.09 13.16
C HIS A 80 -5.07 26.83 14.19
N MET A 81 -4.42 26.09 15.11
CA MET A 81 -3.74 26.66 16.29
C MET A 81 -2.66 27.71 15.94
N ASN A 82 -1.93 27.47 14.84
CA ASN A 82 -0.77 28.32 14.49
C ASN A 82 -1.13 29.46 13.53
N THR A 83 -2.14 29.28 12.67
CA THR A 83 -2.50 30.26 11.62
C THR A 83 -3.79 31.00 11.88
N GLY A 84 -4.61 30.52 12.82
CA GLY A 84 -5.96 31.05 13.04
C GLY A 84 -6.95 30.77 11.89
N GLU A 85 -6.53 30.06 10.84
CA GLU A 85 -7.36 29.70 9.68
C GLU A 85 -8.54 28.84 10.14
N ARG A 86 -9.75 29.24 9.75
CA ARG A 86 -10.96 28.44 10.01
C ARG A 86 -11.08 27.35 8.96
N PHE A 87 -11.32 26.11 9.41
CA PHE A 87 -11.49 24.99 8.51
C PHE A 87 -12.63 24.06 8.96
N THR A 88 -13.14 23.29 8.00
CA THR A 88 -14.11 22.22 8.23
C THR A 88 -13.55 20.90 7.76
N ASN A 89 -13.90 19.81 8.44
CA ASN A 89 -13.44 18.48 8.06
C ASN A 89 -14.07 18.02 6.74
N ALA A 90 -13.39 17.10 6.06
CA ALA A 90 -13.98 16.41 4.92
C ALA A 90 -15.25 15.63 5.35
N PRO A 91 -16.23 15.44 4.44
CA PRO A 91 -17.40 14.65 4.75
C PRO A 91 -17.03 13.23 5.20
N GLU A 92 -17.58 12.81 6.33
CA GLU A 92 -17.28 11.50 6.95
C GLU A 92 -17.48 10.33 5.98
N ARG A 93 -18.52 10.41 5.11
CA ARG A 93 -18.77 9.38 4.10
C ARG A 93 -17.60 9.21 3.12
N ARG A 94 -16.95 10.32 2.73
CA ARG A 94 -15.76 10.26 1.85
C ARG A 94 -14.59 9.65 2.59
N PHE A 95 -14.38 10.03 3.84
CA PHE A 95 -13.32 9.51 4.69
C PHE A 95 -13.45 7.99 4.88
N THR A 96 -14.63 7.48 5.27
CA THR A 96 -14.85 6.04 5.45
C THR A 96 -14.74 5.26 4.14
N ALA A 97 -15.21 5.82 3.02
CA ALA A 97 -15.03 5.20 1.71
C ALA A 97 -13.55 5.09 1.33
N CYS A 98 -12.76 6.17 1.51
CA CYS A 98 -11.32 6.15 1.24
C CYS A 98 -10.58 5.15 2.15
N LEU A 99 -10.99 4.99 3.42
CA LEU A 99 -10.43 3.95 4.30
C LEU A 99 -10.69 2.53 3.75
N CYS A 100 -11.89 2.25 3.26
CA CYS A 100 -12.20 0.95 2.66
C CYS A 100 -11.41 0.71 1.36
N VAL A 101 -11.27 1.73 0.49
CA VAL A 101 -10.46 1.64 -0.73
C VAL A 101 -8.99 1.44 -0.38
N PHE A 102 -8.51 2.10 0.67
CA PHE A 102 -7.14 1.94 1.17
C PHE A 102 -6.88 0.51 1.66
N LEU A 103 -7.82 -0.08 2.42
CA LEU A 103 -7.75 -1.49 2.82
C LEU A 103 -7.71 -2.42 1.61
N ALA A 104 -8.59 -2.20 0.62
CA ALA A 104 -8.63 -3.02 -0.59
C ALA A 104 -7.31 -2.94 -1.38
N ALA A 105 -6.71 -1.75 -1.50
CA ALA A 105 -5.42 -1.55 -2.16
C ALA A 105 -4.29 -2.28 -1.41
N MET A 106 -4.23 -2.19 -0.08
CA MET A 106 -3.26 -2.94 0.73
C MET A 106 -3.44 -4.46 0.59
N THR A 107 -4.69 -4.94 0.53
CA THR A 107 -5.00 -6.36 0.31
C THR A 107 -4.52 -6.81 -1.06
N LEU A 108 -4.74 -6.01 -2.11
CA LEU A 108 -4.21 -6.30 -3.45
C LEU A 108 -2.68 -6.45 -3.41
N VAL A 109 -1.97 -5.49 -2.80
CA VAL A 109 -0.51 -5.52 -2.67
C VAL A 109 -0.03 -6.80 -1.99
N THR A 110 -0.66 -7.18 -0.88
CA THR A 110 -0.22 -8.33 -0.07
C THR A 110 -0.56 -9.67 -0.70
N CYS A 111 -1.63 -9.74 -1.49
CA CYS A 111 -2.10 -10.99 -2.10
C CYS A 111 -1.56 -11.25 -3.51
N THR A 112 -1.05 -10.23 -4.23
CA THR A 112 -0.59 -10.43 -5.61
C THR A 112 0.83 -10.96 -5.70
N ARG A 113 1.09 -11.83 -6.67
CA ARG A 113 2.43 -12.32 -7.05
C ARG A 113 2.90 -11.77 -8.40
N HIS A 114 2.09 -10.91 -9.01
CA HIS A 114 2.39 -10.23 -10.25
C HIS A 114 2.97 -8.84 -9.96
N LEU A 115 4.21 -8.56 -10.37
CA LEU A 115 4.93 -7.32 -10.05
C LEU A 115 4.26 -6.07 -10.60
N GLY A 116 3.62 -6.17 -11.78
CA GLY A 116 2.82 -5.08 -12.32
C GLY A 116 1.57 -4.77 -11.49
N ALA A 117 0.86 -5.81 -11.02
CA ALA A 117 -0.29 -5.64 -10.14
C ALA A 117 0.12 -5.13 -8.74
N LEU A 118 1.28 -5.56 -8.24
CA LEU A 118 1.90 -5.02 -7.04
C LEU A 118 2.15 -3.51 -7.18
N TRP A 119 2.75 -3.10 -8.30
CA TRP A 119 2.98 -1.69 -8.61
C TRP A 119 1.69 -0.87 -8.63
N VAL A 120 0.65 -1.36 -9.35
CA VAL A 120 -0.69 -0.72 -9.37
C VAL A 120 -1.28 -0.63 -7.97
N GLY A 121 -1.19 -1.72 -7.18
CA GLY A 121 -1.70 -1.76 -5.82
C GLY A 121 -1.02 -0.73 -4.90
N ILE A 122 0.30 -0.60 -4.99
CA ILE A 122 1.05 0.38 -4.19
C ILE A 122 0.68 1.81 -4.60
N GLU A 123 0.50 2.12 -5.89
CA GLU A 123 0.02 3.44 -6.31
C GLU A 123 -1.42 3.69 -5.87
N ALA A 124 -2.29 2.68 -5.94
CA ALA A 124 -3.66 2.79 -5.44
C ALA A 124 -3.69 3.12 -3.93
N THR A 125 -2.72 2.63 -3.13
CA THR A 125 -2.61 3.03 -1.72
C THR A 125 -2.28 4.51 -1.57
N THR A 126 -1.47 5.11 -2.47
CA THR A 126 -1.15 6.55 -2.48
C THR A 126 -2.40 7.37 -2.72
N LEU A 127 -3.12 7.03 -3.78
CA LEU A 127 -4.33 7.75 -4.18
C LEU A 127 -5.45 7.63 -3.14
N ALA A 128 -5.60 6.47 -2.51
CA ALA A 128 -6.61 6.24 -1.48
C ALA A 128 -6.29 6.96 -0.16
N SER A 129 -5.00 7.08 0.20
CA SER A 129 -4.57 7.71 1.46
C SER A 129 -4.46 9.23 1.37
N ALA A 130 -4.23 9.82 0.21
CA ALA A 130 -4.13 11.27 0.04
C ALA A 130 -5.37 12.04 0.58
N PRO A 131 -6.62 11.64 0.26
CA PRO A 131 -7.80 12.29 0.84
C PRO A 131 -7.93 12.06 2.36
N LEU A 132 -7.31 11.02 2.90
CA LEU A 132 -7.30 10.73 4.34
C LEU A 132 -6.35 11.68 5.07
N ILE A 133 -5.19 12.03 4.48
CA ILE A 133 -4.26 13.04 5.00
C ILE A 133 -4.93 14.41 4.98
N TYR A 134 -5.66 14.75 3.90
CA TYR A 134 -6.41 16.01 3.73
C TYR A 134 -7.79 15.98 4.41
N PHE A 135 -7.97 15.22 5.47
CA PHE A 135 -9.24 15.18 6.21
C PHE A 135 -9.56 16.54 6.85
N HIS A 136 -8.58 17.16 7.50
CA HIS A 136 -8.64 18.51 8.03
C HIS A 136 -8.29 19.49 6.91
N ARG A 137 -9.31 20.14 6.34
CA ARG A 137 -9.20 20.98 5.13
C ARG A 137 -8.60 22.36 5.44
N HIS A 138 -7.35 22.41 5.85
CA HIS A 138 -6.58 23.65 6.01
C HIS A 138 -5.32 23.61 5.14
N GLN A 139 -4.65 24.75 5.00
CA GLN A 139 -3.57 24.94 4.04
C GLN A 139 -2.36 24.02 4.30
N ALA A 140 -1.98 23.84 5.56
CA ALA A 140 -0.87 22.94 5.90
C ALA A 140 -1.15 21.48 5.56
N SER A 141 -2.40 20.99 5.75
CA SER A 141 -2.75 19.61 5.35
C SER A 141 -2.81 19.43 3.84
N LEU A 142 -3.19 20.49 3.09
CA LEU A 142 -3.13 20.49 1.63
C LEU A 142 -1.69 20.40 1.13
N GLU A 143 -0.79 21.21 1.71
CA GLU A 143 0.64 21.19 1.38
C GLU A 143 1.27 19.84 1.66
N ALA A 144 1.02 19.26 2.84
CA ALA A 144 1.49 17.92 3.20
C ALA A 144 1.00 16.85 2.22
N THR A 145 -0.28 16.93 1.81
CA THR A 145 -0.88 16.00 0.85
C THR A 145 -0.23 16.13 -0.53
N TRP A 146 0.04 17.32 -1.03
CA TRP A 146 0.73 17.52 -2.30
C TRP A 146 2.17 17.03 -2.26
N LYS A 147 2.93 17.32 -1.20
CA LYS A 147 4.28 16.77 -1.02
C LYS A 147 4.27 15.25 -1.04
N TYR A 148 3.34 14.64 -0.31
CA TYR A 148 3.15 13.20 -0.28
C TYR A 148 2.86 12.62 -1.67
N LEU A 149 1.87 13.18 -2.39
CA LEU A 149 1.50 12.72 -3.72
C LEU A 149 2.68 12.82 -4.70
N ILE A 150 3.30 13.97 -4.83
CA ILE A 150 4.37 14.22 -5.81
C ILE A 150 5.57 13.30 -5.53
N ILE A 151 6.07 13.26 -4.29
CA ILE A 151 7.27 12.49 -3.95
C ILE A 151 7.01 10.99 -4.12
N CYS A 152 5.87 10.50 -3.60
CA CYS A 152 5.54 9.08 -3.71
C CYS A 152 5.27 8.65 -5.16
N SER A 153 4.56 9.44 -5.97
CA SER A 153 4.30 9.08 -7.37
C SER A 153 5.57 9.12 -8.23
N ILE A 154 6.50 10.04 -7.98
CA ILE A 154 7.83 9.99 -8.62
C ILE A 154 8.56 8.69 -8.23
N GLY A 155 8.54 8.33 -6.94
CA GLY A 155 9.12 7.06 -6.50
C GLY A 155 8.51 5.85 -7.20
N ILE A 156 7.18 5.79 -7.26
CA ILE A 156 6.48 4.68 -7.92
C ILE A 156 6.72 4.67 -9.44
N ALA A 157 6.90 5.81 -10.08
CA ALA A 157 7.31 5.88 -11.49
C ALA A 157 8.71 5.26 -11.70
N LEU A 158 9.65 5.47 -10.77
CA LEU A 158 10.97 4.79 -10.80
C LEU A 158 10.81 3.27 -10.64
N ALA A 159 9.93 2.80 -9.75
CA ALA A 159 9.65 1.37 -9.64
C ALA A 159 9.04 0.77 -10.92
N LEU A 160 8.27 1.54 -11.69
CA LEU A 160 7.79 1.11 -13.01
C LEU A 160 8.95 0.88 -13.99
N ILE A 161 9.95 1.76 -13.98
CA ILE A 161 11.17 1.55 -14.77
C ILE A 161 11.84 0.23 -14.34
N GLY A 162 11.87 -0.07 -13.04
CA GLY A 162 12.33 -1.37 -12.52
C GLY A 162 11.59 -2.57 -13.13
N ASN A 163 10.25 -2.49 -13.23
CA ASN A 163 9.45 -3.53 -13.89
C ASN A 163 9.79 -3.68 -15.38
N LEU A 164 10.02 -2.57 -16.10
CA LEU A 164 10.41 -2.60 -17.52
C LEU A 164 11.80 -3.24 -17.70
N LEU A 165 12.76 -2.91 -16.85
CA LEU A 165 14.10 -3.51 -16.88
C LEU A 165 14.06 -5.01 -16.57
N LEU A 166 13.18 -5.43 -15.65
CA LEU A 166 12.96 -6.85 -15.37
C LEU A 166 12.38 -7.57 -16.60
N SER A 167 11.44 -6.94 -17.31
CA SER A 167 10.90 -7.50 -18.56
C SER A 167 11.98 -7.72 -19.61
N LEU A 168 12.96 -6.82 -19.71
CA LEU A 168 14.13 -7.00 -20.59
C LEU A 168 15.00 -8.16 -20.16
N ALA A 169 15.18 -8.38 -18.85
CA ALA A 169 15.89 -9.53 -18.31
C ALA A 169 15.18 -10.85 -18.67
N PHE A 170 13.86 -10.89 -18.62
CA PHE A 170 13.07 -12.05 -19.03
C PHE A 170 13.24 -12.34 -20.52
N ALA A 171 13.06 -11.34 -21.38
CA ALA A 171 13.20 -11.48 -22.84
C ALA A 171 14.60 -11.96 -23.25
N GLY A 172 15.67 -11.41 -22.63
CA GLY A 172 17.04 -11.81 -22.90
C GLY A 172 17.39 -13.26 -22.50
N ASN A 173 16.51 -13.97 -21.79
CA ASN A 173 16.67 -15.37 -21.39
C ASN A 173 15.59 -16.31 -21.99
N GLY A 174 14.87 -15.87 -23.03
CA GLY A 174 13.84 -16.67 -23.67
C GLY A 174 12.56 -16.84 -22.86
N LEU A 175 12.35 -15.99 -21.86
CA LEU A 175 11.16 -15.96 -21.00
C LEU A 175 10.21 -14.81 -21.39
N GLU A 176 9.99 -14.63 -22.70
CA GLU A 176 9.19 -13.50 -23.25
C GLU A 176 7.77 -13.47 -22.70
N HIS A 177 7.17 -14.65 -22.46
CA HIS A 177 5.81 -14.74 -21.91
C HIS A 177 5.74 -14.60 -20.38
N ALA A 178 6.86 -14.34 -19.69
CA ALA A 178 6.88 -14.17 -18.24
C ALA A 178 5.98 -12.99 -17.77
N ASN A 179 5.86 -11.96 -18.59
CA ASN A 179 5.01 -10.81 -18.28
C ASN A 179 3.51 -11.11 -18.36
N GLU A 180 3.12 -12.16 -19.09
CA GLU A 180 1.73 -12.62 -19.25
C GLU A 180 1.34 -13.61 -18.14
N THR A 181 2.33 -14.07 -17.35
CA THR A 181 2.13 -15.07 -16.31
C THR A 181 1.61 -14.40 -15.04
N ALA A 182 0.56 -14.95 -14.46
CA ALA A 182 0.00 -14.45 -13.20
C ALA A 182 0.97 -14.55 -12.01
N ASP A 183 1.89 -15.53 -12.04
CA ASP A 183 2.93 -15.75 -11.01
C ASP A 183 4.31 -15.36 -11.52
N GLN A 184 4.56 -14.06 -11.69
CA GLN A 184 5.86 -13.54 -12.09
C GLN A 184 6.96 -13.80 -11.06
N LEU A 185 6.62 -13.91 -9.78
CA LEU A 185 7.61 -14.22 -8.74
C LEU A 185 8.20 -15.62 -8.90
N ALA A 186 7.40 -16.63 -9.27
CA ALA A 186 7.91 -17.94 -9.56
C ALA A 186 8.85 -17.96 -10.80
N VAL A 187 8.52 -17.14 -11.81
CA VAL A 187 9.40 -16.98 -12.98
C VAL A 187 10.70 -16.30 -12.60
N LEU A 188 10.65 -15.24 -11.77
CA LEU A 188 11.85 -14.55 -11.27
C LEU A 188 12.74 -15.50 -10.47
N GLN A 189 12.19 -16.33 -9.59
CA GLN A 189 12.93 -17.33 -8.82
C GLN A 189 13.59 -18.38 -9.72
N ARG A 190 12.92 -18.86 -10.77
CA ARG A 190 13.50 -19.78 -11.76
C ARG A 190 14.65 -19.12 -12.53
N LEU A 191 14.45 -17.86 -12.93
CA LEU A 191 15.50 -17.09 -13.59
C LEU A 191 16.73 -16.96 -12.68
N ALA A 192 16.53 -16.60 -11.40
CA ALA A 192 17.61 -16.46 -10.42
C ALA A 192 18.40 -17.76 -10.21
N GLN A 193 17.74 -18.92 -10.20
CA GLN A 193 18.38 -20.23 -10.09
C GLN A 193 19.20 -20.62 -11.33
N GLY A 194 18.79 -20.13 -12.51
CA GLY A 194 19.48 -20.40 -13.79
C GLY A 194 20.52 -19.36 -14.22
N ILE A 195 20.71 -18.30 -13.43
CA ILE A 195 21.63 -17.21 -13.79
C ILE A 195 23.09 -17.67 -13.71
N VAL A 196 23.77 -17.57 -14.85
CA VAL A 196 25.25 -17.69 -14.90
C VAL A 196 25.84 -16.34 -14.45
N PRO A 197 26.75 -16.30 -13.47
CA PRO A 197 27.44 -15.07 -13.08
C PRO A 197 28.08 -14.38 -14.29
N GLY A 198 27.76 -13.10 -14.54
CA GLY A 198 28.21 -12.35 -15.70
C GLY A 198 27.38 -12.54 -16.99
N GLY A 199 26.29 -13.32 -16.94
CA GLY A 199 25.39 -13.51 -18.08
C GLY A 199 24.61 -12.23 -18.44
N PRO A 200 23.95 -12.20 -19.63
CA PRO A 200 23.33 -11.00 -20.20
C PRO A 200 22.15 -10.44 -19.36
N ALA A 201 21.50 -11.27 -18.54
CA ALA A 201 20.42 -10.84 -17.65
C ALA A 201 20.89 -10.09 -16.41
N VAL A 202 22.10 -10.36 -15.93
CA VAL A 202 22.60 -9.83 -14.65
C VAL A 202 22.59 -8.30 -14.57
N PRO A 203 23.03 -7.55 -15.58
CA PRO A 203 22.99 -6.09 -15.54
C PRO A 203 21.55 -5.55 -15.40
N TRP A 204 20.60 -6.13 -16.13
CA TRP A 204 19.19 -5.73 -16.12
C TRP A 204 18.52 -6.01 -14.78
N LEU A 205 18.80 -7.17 -14.18
CA LEU A 205 18.28 -7.53 -12.84
C LEU A 205 18.83 -6.61 -11.76
N LYS A 206 20.13 -6.30 -11.79
CA LYS A 206 20.74 -5.34 -10.86
C LYS A 206 20.15 -3.96 -11.02
N ALA A 207 19.97 -3.48 -12.25
CA ALA A 207 19.36 -2.20 -12.51
C ALA A 207 17.90 -2.19 -12.05
N ALA A 208 17.11 -3.22 -12.36
CA ALA A 208 15.73 -3.35 -11.91
C ALA A 208 15.62 -3.29 -10.39
N PHE A 209 16.47 -4.01 -9.65
CA PHE A 209 16.50 -3.99 -8.19
C PHE A 209 16.83 -2.60 -7.63
N ILE A 210 17.79 -1.88 -8.21
CA ILE A 210 18.11 -0.51 -7.80
C ILE A 210 16.87 0.40 -7.96
N PHE A 211 16.16 0.29 -9.08
CA PHE A 211 14.95 1.06 -9.32
C PHE A 211 13.81 0.67 -8.38
N PHE A 212 13.67 -0.60 -8.02
CA PHE A 212 12.72 -1.05 -6.99
C PHE A 212 13.11 -0.50 -5.62
N LEU A 213 14.39 -0.58 -5.24
CA LEU A 213 14.88 -0.09 -3.95
C LEU A 213 14.65 1.43 -3.82
N VAL A 214 14.98 2.22 -4.84
CA VAL A 214 14.74 3.66 -4.82
C VAL A 214 13.26 3.99 -4.89
N GLY A 215 12.52 3.34 -5.77
CA GLY A 215 11.11 3.61 -6.02
C GLY A 215 10.23 3.24 -4.83
N TYR A 216 10.22 1.99 -4.42
CA TYR A 216 9.47 1.54 -3.25
C TYR A 216 10.09 2.05 -1.95
N GLY A 217 11.41 2.29 -1.91
CA GLY A 217 12.11 2.91 -0.80
C GLY A 217 11.65 4.35 -0.53
N THR A 218 11.39 5.14 -1.58
CA THR A 218 10.77 6.46 -1.46
C THR A 218 9.41 6.36 -0.77
N LYS A 219 8.60 5.39 -1.18
CA LYS A 219 7.28 5.13 -0.59
C LYS A 219 7.38 4.60 0.84
N MET A 220 8.37 3.77 1.13
CA MET A 220 8.65 3.27 2.47
C MET A 220 9.21 4.35 3.41
N GLY A 221 9.69 5.48 2.86
CA GLY A 221 10.29 6.55 3.63
C GLY A 221 11.77 6.31 3.96
N LEU A 222 12.51 5.64 3.09
CA LEU A 222 13.96 5.49 3.24
C LEU A 222 14.67 6.83 3.02
N ALA A 223 15.68 7.11 3.86
CA ALA A 223 16.53 8.27 3.67
C ALA A 223 17.31 8.15 2.34
N PRO A 224 17.47 9.24 1.58
CA PRO A 224 17.10 10.63 1.87
C PRO A 224 15.69 11.03 1.39
N LEU A 225 14.90 10.13 0.80
CA LEU A 225 13.63 10.40 0.12
C LEU A 225 12.40 10.37 1.06
N HIS A 226 12.60 10.63 2.35
CA HIS A 226 11.57 10.53 3.39
C HIS A 226 10.93 11.88 3.77
N ASN A 227 11.20 12.96 3.04
CA ASN A 227 10.77 14.32 3.39
C ASN A 227 9.25 14.49 3.47
N TRP A 228 8.48 13.66 2.78
CA TRP A 228 7.02 13.66 2.82
C TRP A 228 6.45 13.09 4.13
N LEU A 229 7.21 12.21 4.81
CA LEU A 229 6.74 11.41 5.93
C LEU A 229 6.38 12.26 7.16
N PRO A 230 7.25 13.16 7.69
CA PRO A 230 6.92 13.99 8.84
C PRO A 230 5.69 14.88 8.59
N ASP A 231 5.60 15.49 7.41
CA ASP A 231 4.51 16.39 7.06
C ASP A 231 3.18 15.59 6.97
N ALA A 232 3.16 14.47 6.28
CA ALA A 232 1.99 13.61 6.16
C ALA A 232 1.49 13.11 7.53
N HIS A 233 2.41 12.69 8.41
CA HIS A 233 2.06 12.19 9.74
C HIS A 233 1.57 13.27 10.69
N SER A 234 2.13 14.49 10.60
CA SER A 234 1.73 15.62 11.45
C SER A 234 0.33 16.14 11.09
N GLN A 235 -0.07 16.07 9.83
CA GLN A 235 -1.33 16.62 9.34
C GLN A 235 -2.47 15.60 9.25
N ALA A 236 -2.15 14.31 9.15
CA ALA A 236 -3.14 13.25 9.10
C ALA A 236 -3.84 13.05 10.46
N PRO A 237 -5.13 12.65 10.47
CA PRO A 237 -5.77 12.12 11.67
C PRO A 237 -4.96 10.99 12.29
N SER A 238 -4.93 10.87 13.63
CA SER A 238 -4.10 9.90 14.35
C SER A 238 -4.29 8.44 13.88
N LEU A 239 -5.53 8.04 13.58
CA LEU A 239 -5.82 6.71 13.03
C LEU A 239 -5.23 6.51 11.62
N VAL A 240 -5.22 7.55 10.79
CA VAL A 240 -4.63 7.51 9.45
C VAL A 240 -3.12 7.44 9.57
N SER A 241 -2.51 8.27 10.44
CA SER A 241 -1.08 8.22 10.74
C SER A 241 -0.64 6.83 11.19
N ALA A 242 -1.41 6.15 12.05
CA ALA A 242 -1.15 4.78 12.48
C ALA A 242 -1.19 3.77 11.31
N LEU A 243 -2.17 3.90 10.40
CA LEU A 243 -2.28 3.05 9.21
C LEU A 243 -1.17 3.33 8.18
N LEU A 244 -0.77 4.60 8.02
CA LEU A 244 0.33 4.97 7.14
C LEU A 244 1.63 4.32 7.64
N SER A 245 1.99 4.49 8.92
CA SER A 245 3.24 3.94 9.46
C SER A 245 3.24 2.43 9.58
N GLY A 246 2.12 1.83 10.02
CA GLY A 246 2.06 0.41 10.36
C GLY A 246 1.65 -0.50 9.20
N ALA A 247 0.96 0.01 8.18
CA ALA A 247 0.47 -0.82 7.08
C ALA A 247 0.99 -0.37 5.71
N LEU A 248 0.92 0.93 5.38
CA LEU A 248 1.34 1.42 4.06
C LEU A 248 2.83 1.25 3.83
N LEU A 249 3.67 1.63 4.79
CA LEU A 249 5.14 1.48 4.67
C LEU A 249 5.52 0.00 4.51
N ASN A 250 4.82 -0.90 5.20
CA ASN A 250 5.01 -2.34 5.07
C ASN A 250 4.63 -2.88 3.69
N CYS A 251 3.59 -2.33 3.04
CA CYS A 251 3.27 -2.66 1.65
C CYS A 251 4.42 -2.30 0.69
N ALA A 252 5.06 -1.16 0.89
CA ALA A 252 6.22 -0.76 0.09
C ALA A 252 7.45 -1.65 0.38
N LEU A 253 7.68 -2.01 1.66
CA LEU A 253 8.72 -2.98 2.03
C LEU A 253 8.52 -4.32 1.34
N LEU A 254 7.27 -4.82 1.29
CA LEU A 254 6.95 -6.05 0.57
C LEU A 254 7.33 -5.96 -0.91
N GLY A 255 7.16 -4.80 -1.55
CA GLY A 255 7.59 -4.55 -2.92
C GLY A 255 9.10 -4.71 -3.10
N ILE A 256 9.90 -4.18 -2.18
CA ILE A 256 11.38 -4.34 -2.18
C ILE A 256 11.75 -5.81 -1.98
N LEU A 257 11.16 -6.49 -0.99
CA LEU A 257 11.44 -7.89 -0.70
C LEU A 257 11.10 -8.80 -1.88
N ARG A 258 9.99 -8.56 -2.57
CA ARG A 258 9.62 -9.33 -3.77
C ARG A 258 10.53 -9.07 -4.96
N GLY A 259 11.06 -7.87 -5.09
CA GLY A 259 12.08 -7.57 -6.09
C GLY A 259 13.46 -8.16 -5.78
N HIS A 260 13.72 -8.55 -4.53
CA HIS A 260 14.97 -9.16 -4.09
C HIS A 260 14.96 -10.70 -4.20
N GLN A 261 13.78 -11.34 -4.13
CA GLN A 261 13.61 -12.81 -4.25
C GLN A 261 14.02 -13.32 -5.64
#